data_2456da03de2de9c558eafbd9e1aeed28
#
_entry.id   2456da03de2de9c558eafbd9e1aeed28
#
_cell.length_a   1.000
_cell.length_b   1.000
_cell.length_c   1.000
_cell.angle_alpha   90.00
_cell.angle_beta   90.00
_cell.angle_gamma   90.00
#
_symmetry.space_group_name_H-M   'P 1'
#
loop_
_entity.id
_entity.type
_entity.pdbx_description
1 polymer ?
#
loop_
_entity_poly.entity_id
_entity_poly.type
_entity_poly.pdbx_seq_one_letter_code
_entity_poly.pdbx_strand_id
1 'polypeptide(L)'
;MNGKNFTLGDNVEHFTIADVARDNPDFRKVLWTGEHAQIVVMTIPPGGQIGDEVHEHTDQILTFVAGTGEADLNGHTHPIEAGDQCAVPAGARHNFRNTGDEPLVLYTVYSPPEHAAEAAYATKEEADAAEATGRDEPPTG
;
A
#
# COMPACT_ATOMS: atom_id res chain seq x y z
N MET A 1 7.99 3.40 -19.08
CA MET A 1 7.23 2.35 -18.43
C MET A 1 8.01 1.06 -18.39
N ASN A 2 8.56 0.77 -17.24
CA ASN A 2 9.50 -0.31 -17.08
C ASN A 2 9.09 -1.33 -16.03
N GLY A 3 7.88 -1.19 -15.49
CA GLY A 3 7.38 -2.15 -14.51
C GLY A 3 7.12 -3.50 -15.14
N LYS A 4 7.71 -4.54 -14.58
CA LYS A 4 7.60 -5.91 -15.10
C LYS A 4 7.24 -6.87 -13.99
N ASN A 5 6.43 -7.84 -14.37
CA ASN A 5 6.04 -8.94 -13.52
C ASN A 5 6.33 -10.25 -14.24
N PHE A 6 7.09 -11.13 -13.63
CA PHE A 6 7.42 -12.43 -14.18
C PHE A 6 6.81 -13.50 -13.30
N THR A 7 5.91 -14.29 -13.88
CA THR A 7 5.30 -15.41 -13.17
C THR A 7 6.20 -16.63 -13.33
N LEU A 8 6.67 -17.15 -12.21
CA LEU A 8 7.64 -18.24 -12.19
C LEU A 8 7.05 -19.58 -11.76
N GLY A 9 5.72 -19.67 -11.72
CA GLY A 9 4.99 -20.87 -11.33
C GLY A 9 4.73 -20.96 -9.83
N ASP A 10 3.72 -21.76 -9.45
CA ASP A 10 3.36 -22.02 -8.04
C ASP A 10 3.23 -20.78 -7.18
N ASN A 11 2.59 -19.70 -7.74
CA ASN A 11 2.40 -18.42 -7.08
C ASN A 11 3.72 -17.71 -6.75
N VAL A 12 4.80 -18.03 -7.45
CA VAL A 12 6.07 -17.32 -7.30
C VAL A 12 6.14 -16.23 -8.35
N GLU A 13 6.29 -14.98 -7.90
CA GLU A 13 6.30 -13.81 -8.78
C GLU A 13 7.56 -12.99 -8.58
N HIS A 14 8.07 -12.44 -9.67
CA HIS A 14 9.20 -11.52 -9.64
C HIS A 14 8.73 -10.18 -10.21
N PHE A 15 8.85 -9.13 -9.43
CA PHE A 15 8.47 -7.78 -9.84
C PHE A 15 9.71 -6.89 -9.91
N THR A 16 9.79 -6.05 -10.93
CA THR A 16 10.67 -4.87 -10.87
C THR A 16 9.90 -3.83 -10.06
N ILE A 17 9.91 -3.99 -8.74
CA ILE A 17 8.88 -3.42 -7.86
C ILE A 17 8.79 -1.90 -7.87
N ALA A 18 9.92 -1.19 -7.89
CA ALA A 18 9.89 0.27 -7.90
C ALA A 18 9.24 0.81 -9.18
N ASP A 19 9.57 0.19 -10.33
CA ASP A 19 8.98 0.59 -11.60
C ASP A 19 7.50 0.21 -11.69
N VAL A 20 7.15 -0.97 -11.18
CA VAL A 20 5.73 -1.39 -11.12
C VAL A 20 4.93 -0.39 -10.28
N ALA A 21 5.48 0.03 -9.15
CA ALA A 21 4.81 1.02 -8.30
C ALA A 21 4.66 2.36 -9.01
N ARG A 22 5.71 2.84 -9.70
CA ARG A 22 5.65 4.12 -10.42
C ARG A 22 4.66 4.08 -11.60
N ASP A 23 4.51 2.93 -12.23
CA ASP A 23 3.59 2.76 -13.36
C ASP A 23 2.13 2.60 -12.91
N ASN A 24 1.89 2.39 -11.61
CA ASN A 24 0.54 2.15 -11.10
C ASN A 24 -0.29 3.44 -11.05
N PRO A 25 -1.44 3.49 -11.74
CA PRO A 25 -2.31 4.67 -11.69
C PRO A 25 -3.34 4.60 -10.56
N ASP A 26 -3.49 3.46 -9.90
CA ASP A 26 -4.57 3.25 -8.94
C ASP A 26 -4.20 3.74 -7.55
N PHE A 27 -5.20 4.18 -6.80
CA PHE A 27 -5.01 4.50 -5.39
C PHE A 27 -4.43 3.30 -4.64
N ARG A 28 -5.01 2.11 -4.85
CA ARG A 28 -4.51 0.88 -4.23
C ARG A 28 -4.74 -0.31 -5.16
N LYS A 29 -3.69 -1.09 -5.39
CA LYS A 29 -3.77 -2.28 -6.22
C LYS A 29 -2.97 -3.40 -5.58
N VAL A 30 -3.63 -4.53 -5.34
CA VAL A 30 -2.96 -5.73 -4.83
C VAL A 30 -2.20 -6.39 -5.97
N LEU A 31 -0.90 -6.61 -5.78
CA LEU A 31 -0.05 -7.28 -6.77
C LEU A 31 0.05 -8.77 -6.52
N TRP A 32 0.07 -9.18 -5.27
CA TRP A 32 0.33 -10.58 -4.91
C TRP A 32 -0.23 -10.88 -3.52
N THR A 33 -0.85 -12.04 -3.38
CA THR A 33 -1.37 -12.49 -2.10
C THR A 33 -0.84 -13.89 -1.82
N GLY A 34 -0.10 -14.02 -0.75
CA GLY A 34 0.40 -15.29 -0.25
C GLY A 34 -0.35 -15.73 0.98
N GLU A 35 0.09 -16.82 1.57
CA GLU A 35 -0.52 -17.33 2.79
C GLU A 35 -0.25 -16.41 3.98
N HIS A 36 0.93 -15.80 4.04
CA HIS A 36 1.37 -15.02 5.20
C HIS A 36 1.71 -13.57 4.89
N ALA A 37 1.60 -13.15 3.64
CA ALA A 37 1.96 -11.79 3.26
C ALA A 37 1.23 -11.38 1.99
N GLN A 38 1.15 -10.07 1.76
CA GLN A 38 0.49 -9.51 0.59
C GLN A 38 1.27 -8.29 0.13
N ILE A 39 1.48 -8.14 -1.17
CA ILE A 39 2.18 -7.00 -1.74
C ILE A 39 1.17 -6.10 -2.45
N VAL A 40 1.22 -4.82 -2.13
CA VAL A 40 0.27 -3.81 -2.62
C VAL A 40 1.04 -2.58 -3.10
N VAL A 41 0.59 -1.96 -4.17
CA VAL A 41 1.11 -0.67 -4.62
C VAL A 41 0.04 0.38 -4.45
N MET A 42 0.47 1.60 -4.13
CA MET A 42 -0.43 2.73 -3.93
C MET A 42 0.12 3.99 -4.58
N THR A 43 -0.77 4.79 -5.14
CA THR A 43 -0.45 6.09 -5.69
C THR A 43 -1.43 7.10 -5.08
N ILE A 44 -0.90 8.02 -4.27
CA ILE A 44 -1.70 8.98 -3.54
C ILE A 44 -1.55 10.33 -4.22
N PRO A 45 -2.66 10.92 -4.71
CA PRO A 45 -2.57 12.21 -5.40
C PRO A 45 -2.16 13.34 -4.44
N PRO A 46 -1.65 14.47 -4.97
CA PRO A 46 -1.35 15.63 -4.13
C PRO A 46 -2.56 16.04 -3.28
N GLY A 47 -2.33 16.29 -2.01
CA GLY A 47 -3.38 16.63 -1.05
C GLY A 47 -4.16 15.42 -0.53
N GLY A 48 -3.88 14.23 -1.05
CA GLY A 48 -4.55 13.01 -0.61
C GLY A 48 -3.85 12.36 0.57
N GLN A 49 -4.48 11.29 1.07
CA GLN A 49 -3.96 10.53 2.22
C GLN A 49 -4.45 9.09 2.14
N ILE A 50 -3.78 8.21 2.86
CA ILE A 50 -4.25 6.83 3.00
C ILE A 50 -5.47 6.81 3.93
N GLY A 51 -5.41 7.52 5.03
CA GLY A 51 -6.43 7.54 6.06
C GLY A 51 -5.86 7.07 7.38
N ASP A 52 -6.44 7.56 8.48
CA ASP A 52 -6.02 7.18 9.82
C ASP A 52 -6.48 5.75 10.10
N GLU A 53 -5.53 4.85 10.32
CA GLU A 53 -5.81 3.41 10.41
C GLU A 53 -5.10 2.74 11.57
N VAL A 54 -5.72 1.67 12.07
CA VAL A 54 -5.10 0.71 12.98
C VAL A 54 -5.39 -0.66 12.41
N HIS A 55 -4.34 -1.43 12.13
CA HIS A 55 -4.50 -2.83 11.71
C HIS A 55 -4.19 -3.69 12.94
N GLU A 56 -5.23 -4.29 13.54
CA GLU A 56 -5.10 -4.97 14.83
C GLU A 56 -4.23 -6.22 14.76
N HIS A 57 -4.21 -6.89 13.62
CA HIS A 57 -3.57 -8.20 13.49
C HIS A 57 -2.56 -8.29 12.36
N THR A 58 -2.19 -7.16 11.77
CA THR A 58 -1.36 -7.12 10.58
C THR A 58 -0.20 -6.14 10.76
N ASP A 59 1.00 -6.62 10.52
CA ASP A 59 2.16 -5.74 10.39
C ASP A 59 2.18 -5.17 8.98
N GLN A 60 2.60 -3.93 8.84
CA GLN A 60 2.68 -3.27 7.55
C GLN A 60 4.04 -2.63 7.35
N ILE A 61 4.65 -2.87 6.20
CA ILE A 61 5.93 -2.26 5.83
C ILE A 61 5.70 -1.46 4.56
N LEU A 62 5.97 -0.16 4.61
CA LEU A 62 5.74 0.75 3.48
C LEU A 62 7.08 1.29 2.99
N THR A 63 7.30 1.22 1.67
CA THR A 63 8.51 1.76 1.03
C THR A 63 8.09 2.79 0.00
N PHE A 64 8.60 4.01 0.14
CA PHE A 64 8.23 5.14 -0.72
C PHE A 64 9.23 5.23 -1.88
N VAL A 65 8.71 5.31 -3.10
CA VAL A 65 9.56 5.31 -4.30
C VAL A 65 9.51 6.62 -5.07
N ALA A 66 8.51 7.47 -4.83
CA ALA A 66 8.41 8.79 -5.48
C ALA A 66 7.56 9.72 -4.61
N GLY A 67 7.85 11.02 -4.69
CA GLY A 67 7.06 12.02 -3.99
C GLY A 67 7.58 12.33 -2.59
N THR A 68 6.86 13.23 -1.92
CA THR A 68 7.13 13.63 -0.54
C THR A 68 5.84 13.71 0.24
N GLY A 69 5.92 13.51 1.54
CA GLY A 69 4.72 13.56 2.37
C GLY A 69 5.04 13.60 3.84
N GLU A 70 4.05 13.25 4.64
CA GLU A 70 4.18 13.15 6.09
C GLU A 70 3.54 11.87 6.58
N ALA A 71 4.20 11.23 7.53
CA ALA A 71 3.69 10.05 8.21
C ALA A 71 3.28 10.44 9.64
N ASP A 72 2.10 10.02 10.05
CA ASP A 72 1.65 10.11 11.43
C ASP A 72 1.77 8.70 12.02
N LEU A 73 2.68 8.53 12.97
CA LEU A 73 2.99 7.23 13.56
C LEU A 73 2.85 7.33 15.08
N ASN A 74 1.79 6.73 15.63
CA ASN A 74 1.49 6.78 17.06
C ASN A 74 1.53 8.19 17.63
N GLY A 75 0.92 9.15 16.91
CA GLY A 75 0.87 10.55 17.35
C GLY A 75 2.09 11.38 17.04
N HIS A 76 3.09 10.81 16.39
CA HIS A 76 4.29 11.54 15.97
C HIS A 76 4.23 11.76 14.47
N THR A 77 4.50 13.00 14.02
CA THR A 77 4.50 13.34 12.60
C THR A 77 5.94 13.45 12.10
N HIS A 78 6.24 12.76 11.01
CA HIS A 78 7.56 12.74 10.39
C HIS A 78 7.47 13.02 8.91
N PRO A 79 8.41 13.78 8.33
CA PRO A 79 8.48 13.91 6.87
C PRO A 79 8.94 12.59 6.25
N ILE A 80 8.41 12.29 5.07
CA ILE A 80 8.83 11.12 4.29
C ILE A 80 9.10 11.54 2.86
N GLU A 81 10.00 10.80 2.21
CA GLU A 81 10.36 11.04 0.82
C GLU A 81 10.81 9.74 0.15
N ALA A 82 11.04 9.80 -1.14
CA ALA A 82 11.50 8.63 -1.90
C ALA A 82 12.76 8.03 -1.27
N GLY A 83 12.77 6.72 -1.11
CA GLY A 83 13.85 5.98 -0.47
C GLY A 83 13.59 5.64 0.99
N ASP A 84 12.56 6.26 1.60
CA ASP A 84 12.21 5.97 2.99
C ASP A 84 11.37 4.71 3.12
N GLN A 85 11.47 4.08 4.27
CA GLN A 85 10.65 2.93 4.61
C GLN A 85 10.12 3.09 6.03
N CYS A 86 8.85 2.77 6.21
CA CYS A 86 8.21 2.75 7.53
C CYS A 86 7.78 1.35 7.87
N ALA A 87 8.09 0.90 9.06
CA ALA A 87 7.61 -0.38 9.59
C ALA A 87 6.57 -0.09 10.67
N VAL A 88 5.35 -0.54 10.47
CA VAL A 88 4.22 -0.28 11.36
C VAL A 88 3.74 -1.62 11.93
N PRO A 89 3.99 -1.89 13.21
CA PRO A 89 3.54 -3.14 13.81
C PRO A 89 2.02 -3.16 13.99
N ALA A 90 1.46 -4.35 14.10
CA ALA A 90 0.04 -4.55 14.39
C ALA A 90 -0.34 -3.73 15.64
N GLY A 91 -1.48 -3.07 15.58
CA GLY A 91 -2.00 -2.24 16.66
C GLY A 91 -1.53 -0.80 16.68
N ALA A 92 -0.53 -0.43 15.89
CA ALA A 92 -0.05 0.95 15.85
C ALA A 92 -0.92 1.83 14.94
N ARG A 93 -1.33 2.98 15.47
CA ARG A 93 -2.12 3.93 14.70
C ARG A 93 -1.22 4.68 13.72
N HIS A 94 -1.68 4.82 12.48
CA HIS A 94 -0.86 5.45 11.44
C HIS A 94 -1.70 6.09 10.35
N ASN A 95 -1.10 7.08 9.67
CA ASN A 95 -1.63 7.69 8.46
C ASN A 95 -0.46 8.21 7.64
N PHE A 96 -0.63 8.25 6.33
CA PHE A 96 0.38 8.78 5.40
C PHE A 96 -0.32 9.78 4.49
N ARG A 97 0.22 11.00 4.41
CA ARG A 97 -0.38 12.11 3.67
C ARG A 97 0.59 12.61 2.61
N ASN A 98 0.06 12.92 1.44
CA ASN A 98 0.84 13.55 0.37
C ASN A 98 0.80 15.06 0.57
N THR A 99 1.92 15.64 0.99
CA THR A 99 2.03 17.08 1.21
C THR A 99 2.80 17.77 0.09
N GLY A 100 3.21 17.03 -0.93
CA GLY A 100 3.91 17.55 -2.10
C GLY A 100 2.95 17.90 -3.23
N ASP A 101 3.51 18.27 -4.36
CA ASP A 101 2.74 18.63 -5.56
C ASP A 101 2.84 17.55 -6.65
N GLU A 102 3.48 16.42 -6.34
CA GLU A 102 3.58 15.25 -7.21
C GLU A 102 2.93 14.05 -6.52
N PRO A 103 2.56 12.99 -7.26
CA PRO A 103 2.03 11.78 -6.63
C PRO A 103 3.01 11.18 -5.62
N LEU A 104 2.48 10.73 -4.49
CA LEU A 104 3.25 9.96 -3.52
C LEU A 104 3.05 8.50 -3.84
N VAL A 105 4.13 7.83 -4.23
CA VAL A 105 4.08 6.46 -4.75
C VAL A 105 4.82 5.53 -3.80
N LEU A 106 4.18 4.41 -3.49
CA LEU A 106 4.77 3.45 -2.56
C LEU A 106 4.38 2.02 -2.92
N TYR A 107 5.13 1.08 -2.40
CA TYR A 107 4.67 -0.30 -2.30
C TYR A 107 4.68 -0.70 -0.83
N THR A 108 3.82 -1.62 -0.48
CA THR A 108 3.66 -2.00 0.92
C THR A 108 3.44 -3.50 1.03
N VAL A 109 3.90 -4.05 2.14
CA VAL A 109 3.71 -5.46 2.46
C VAL A 109 2.86 -5.55 3.73
N TYR A 110 1.80 -6.33 3.66
CA TYR A 110 0.96 -6.66 4.82
C TYR A 110 1.23 -8.10 5.22
N SER A 111 1.41 -8.36 6.49
CA SER A 111 1.61 -9.71 7.01
C SER A 111 0.80 -9.89 8.28
N PRO A 112 -0.27 -10.71 8.25
CA PRO A 112 -0.85 -11.43 7.11
C PRO A 112 -1.57 -10.52 6.10
N PRO A 113 -2.12 -11.07 5.01
CA PRO A 113 -2.86 -10.26 4.03
C PRO A 113 -4.00 -9.45 4.68
N GLU A 114 -4.18 -8.23 4.19
CA GLU A 114 -5.16 -7.29 4.74
C GLU A 114 -6.34 -7.04 3.78
N HIS A 115 -6.12 -7.17 2.48
CA HIS A 115 -7.10 -6.81 1.45
C HIS A 115 -7.52 -8.02 0.63
N ALA A 116 -8.64 -7.88 -0.09
CA ALA A 116 -9.10 -8.92 -0.99
C ALA A 116 -8.02 -9.22 -2.03
N ALA A 117 -7.86 -10.50 -2.35
CA ALA A 117 -6.88 -10.94 -3.35
C ALA A 117 -7.20 -10.25 -4.69
N GLU A 118 -6.17 -9.74 -5.35
CA GLU A 118 -6.29 -9.10 -6.66
C GLU A 118 -7.16 -7.83 -6.68
N ALA A 119 -7.45 -7.24 -5.53
CA ALA A 119 -8.25 -6.02 -5.47
C ALA A 119 -7.51 -4.84 -6.12
N ALA A 120 -8.25 -4.01 -6.83
CA ALA A 120 -7.71 -2.78 -7.41
C ALA A 120 -8.78 -1.70 -7.34
N TYR A 121 -8.41 -0.55 -6.78
CA TYR A 121 -9.31 0.58 -6.60
C TYR A 121 -8.63 1.83 -7.16
N ALA A 122 -9.28 2.46 -8.14
CA ALA A 122 -8.71 3.65 -8.78
C ALA A 122 -8.63 4.83 -7.84
N THR A 123 -9.59 4.96 -6.90
CA THR A 123 -9.66 6.09 -5.98
C THR A 123 -9.80 5.62 -4.54
N LYS A 124 -9.49 6.53 -3.61
CA LYS A 124 -9.69 6.27 -2.18
C LYS A 124 -11.17 6.02 -1.86
N GLU A 125 -12.07 6.76 -2.52
CA GLU A 125 -13.51 6.61 -2.32
C GLU A 125 -13.97 5.19 -2.66
N GLU A 126 -13.46 4.62 -3.75
CA GLU A 126 -13.79 3.24 -4.13
C GLU A 126 -13.23 2.24 -3.11
N ALA A 127 -11.99 2.46 -2.64
CA ALA A 127 -11.37 1.59 -1.64
C ALA A 127 -12.14 1.63 -0.32
N ASP A 128 -12.50 2.82 0.15
CA ASP A 128 -13.26 3.00 1.39
C ASP A 128 -14.64 2.34 1.29
N ALA A 129 -15.30 2.48 0.14
CA ALA A 129 -16.60 1.87 -0.09
C ALA A 129 -16.52 0.33 -0.07
N ALA A 130 -15.45 -0.24 -0.63
CA ALA A 130 -15.25 -1.69 -0.62
C ALA A 130 -15.04 -2.19 0.81
N GLU A 131 -14.27 -1.46 1.62
CA GLU A 131 -14.03 -1.82 3.02
C GLU A 131 -15.33 -1.71 3.82
N ALA A 132 -16.09 -0.65 3.62
CA ALA A 132 -17.35 -0.42 4.35
C ALA A 132 -18.41 -1.49 4.04
N THR A 133 -18.38 -2.09 2.86
CA THR A 133 -19.37 -3.10 2.45
C THR A 133 -18.85 -4.53 2.56
N GLY A 134 -17.67 -4.73 3.14
CA GLY A 134 -17.08 -6.05 3.34
C GLY A 134 -16.56 -6.71 2.07
N ARG A 135 -16.36 -5.95 0.99
CA ARG A 135 -15.86 -6.50 -0.27
C ARG A 135 -14.33 -6.59 -0.33
N ASP A 136 -13.65 -5.93 0.59
CA ASP A 136 -12.18 -5.89 0.62
C ASP A 136 -11.62 -6.76 1.74
N GLU A 137 -12.17 -7.94 1.90
CA GLU A 137 -11.71 -8.87 2.93
C GLU A 137 -10.59 -9.75 2.42
N PRO A 138 -9.56 -10.01 3.23
CA PRO A 138 -8.48 -10.91 2.82
C PRO A 138 -8.99 -12.34 2.74
N PRO A 139 -8.34 -13.18 1.92
CA PRO A 139 -8.68 -14.59 1.91
C PRO A 139 -8.41 -15.19 3.29
N THR A 140 -9.35 -15.98 3.78
CA THR A 140 -9.21 -16.66 5.07
C THR A 140 -8.65 -18.05 4.81
N GLY A 141 -7.51 -18.30 5.38
CA GLY A 141 -6.87 -19.60 5.21
C GLY A 141 -7.29 -20.59 6.23
#